data_a16b7e4966b04c310848c1ea6dfef861
#
_entry.id   a16b7e4966b04c310848c1ea6dfef861
#
_cell.length_a   1.000
_cell.length_b   1.000
_cell.length_c   1.000
_cell.angle_alpha   90.00
_cell.angle_beta   90.00
_cell.angle_gamma   90.00
#
_symmetry.space_group_name_H-M   'P 1'
#
loop_
_entity.id
_entity.type
_entity.pdbx_description
1 polymer ?
#
loop_
_entity_poly.entity_id
_entity_poly.type
_entity_poly.pdbx_seq_one_letter_code
_entity_poly.pdbx_strand_id
1 'polypeptide(L)'
;MALWNIVPSWFEIEDRITHNIGYQGGHARIQFNEYEASLGLTIRRVHNVRTAFARAEWIATGSLRQRFANLDICSILTELISVINQMAMIVAGSVLAGGVIGAGVGAFGGGAGAIPIGMAGAAMGLQVSSWILGVLGLVSIAEFFVEGLPRIGGYYLDGINIAWRGSQGDEGLDPYGRDEPFAVDRASQHIAQGHEEVVILLLGAIVAYLTRGRGNAQVLAREMQASAKGARLGQWMLK
;
A
#
# COMPACT_ATOMS: atom_id res chain seq x y z
N MET A 1 -19.97 13.09 0.53
CA MET A 1 -18.67 13.79 0.44
C MET A 1 -17.68 12.84 -0.20
N ALA A 2 -17.08 13.23 -1.31
CA ALA A 2 -16.17 12.33 -2.03
C ALA A 2 -14.88 12.16 -1.24
N LEU A 3 -14.61 10.95 -0.76
CA LEU A 3 -13.38 10.57 -0.04
C LEU A 3 -12.09 10.90 -0.83
N TRP A 4 -12.20 11.08 -2.14
CA TRP A 4 -11.10 11.44 -3.04
C TRP A 4 -10.47 12.80 -2.76
N ASN A 5 -11.19 13.73 -2.14
CA ASN A 5 -10.64 15.04 -1.74
C ASN A 5 -9.81 14.97 -0.46
N ILE A 6 -9.81 13.82 0.23
CA ILE A 6 -9.10 13.60 1.51
C ILE A 6 -7.85 12.71 1.29
N VAL A 7 -7.78 12.02 0.14
CA VAL A 7 -6.68 11.11 -0.18
C VAL A 7 -5.51 11.92 -0.73
N PRO A 8 -4.38 12.05 0.01
CA PRO A 8 -3.24 12.77 -0.49
C PRO A 8 -2.68 12.08 -1.74
N SER A 9 -2.31 12.87 -2.75
CA SER A 9 -1.59 12.34 -3.90
C SER A 9 -0.17 11.91 -3.49
N TRP A 10 0.44 11.00 -4.26
CA TRP A 10 1.83 10.61 -3.99
C TRP A 10 2.78 11.80 -4.01
N PHE A 11 2.52 12.79 -4.86
CA PHE A 11 3.26 14.05 -4.90
C PHE A 11 3.17 14.82 -3.58
N GLU A 12 1.97 14.91 -2.97
CA GLU A 12 1.79 15.53 -1.65
C GLU A 12 2.49 14.75 -0.54
N ILE A 13 2.57 13.43 -0.66
CA ILE A 13 3.31 12.57 0.28
C ILE A 13 4.82 12.82 0.13
N GLU A 14 5.35 12.83 -1.09
CA GLU A 14 6.75 13.16 -1.37
C GLU A 14 7.09 14.57 -0.88
N ASP A 15 6.23 15.56 -1.14
CA ASP A 15 6.42 16.95 -0.72
C ASP A 15 6.42 17.06 0.82
N ARG A 16 5.52 16.38 1.50
CA ARG A 16 5.51 16.33 2.98
C ARG A 16 6.76 15.67 3.55
N ILE A 17 7.22 14.57 2.95
CA ILE A 17 8.45 13.90 3.38
C ILE A 17 9.64 14.83 3.19
N THR A 18 9.76 15.48 2.04
CA THR A 18 10.88 16.41 1.73
C THR A 18 10.82 17.68 2.56
N HIS A 19 9.63 18.25 2.82
CA HIS A 19 9.46 19.44 3.66
C HIS A 19 9.77 19.16 5.14
N ASN A 20 9.36 18.01 5.66
CA ASN A 20 9.59 17.67 7.07
C ASN A 20 11.03 17.26 7.36
N ILE A 21 11.81 16.90 6.36
CA ILE A 21 13.24 16.58 6.51
C ILE A 21 14.13 17.85 6.58
N GLY A 22 13.58 19.06 6.38
CA GLY A 22 14.34 20.28 6.70
C GLY A 22 14.46 21.31 5.62
N TYR A 23 13.48 21.50 4.75
CA TYR A 23 13.40 22.73 3.98
C TYR A 23 12.74 23.85 4.81
N GLN A 24 13.34 24.20 5.94
CA GLN A 24 13.12 25.52 6.55
C GLN A 24 14.11 26.48 5.91
N GLY A 25 13.63 27.24 4.93
CA GLY A 25 14.39 28.33 4.34
C GLY A 25 14.78 29.36 5.37
N GLY A 26 16.01 29.28 5.88
CA GLY A 26 16.60 30.20 6.80
C GLY A 26 18.07 29.87 7.02
N HIS A 27 18.94 30.71 6.50
CA HIS A 27 20.37 30.88 6.77
C HIS A 27 21.00 30.05 7.90
N ALA A 28 21.18 28.76 7.73
CA ALA A 28 22.07 27.96 8.54
C ALA A 28 23.19 27.40 7.65
N ARG A 29 24.25 28.14 7.58
CA ARG A 29 25.49 27.87 6.83
C ARG A 29 26.43 27.00 7.66
N ILE A 30 25.94 25.86 8.22
CA ILE A 30 26.81 24.95 8.97
C ILE A 30 26.24 23.52 8.81
N GLN A 31 27.10 22.60 8.33
CA GLN A 31 26.91 21.16 8.17
C GLN A 31 26.12 20.70 6.93
N PHE A 32 26.56 21.13 5.77
CA PHE A 32 25.97 20.75 4.49
C PHE A 32 26.08 19.26 4.12
N ASN A 33 27.10 18.53 4.55
CA ASN A 33 27.37 17.19 4.03
C ASN A 33 26.53 16.06 4.63
N GLU A 34 26.23 16.08 5.92
CA GLU A 34 25.43 15.00 6.56
C GLU A 34 23.94 15.13 6.24
N TYR A 35 23.43 16.35 6.13
CA TYR A 35 22.00 16.59 5.89
C TYR A 35 21.62 16.33 4.42
N GLU A 36 22.45 16.68 3.47
CA GLU A 36 22.23 16.41 2.05
C GLU A 36 22.34 14.92 1.74
N ALA A 37 23.28 14.21 2.37
CA ALA A 37 23.40 12.76 2.23
C ALA A 37 22.17 12.03 2.80
N SER A 38 21.63 12.47 3.94
CA SER A 38 20.43 11.88 4.55
C SER A 38 19.16 12.18 3.73
N LEU A 39 19.05 13.37 3.12
CA LEU A 39 17.95 13.75 2.24
C LEU A 39 17.98 12.91 0.96
N GLY A 40 19.14 12.81 0.30
CA GLY A 40 19.32 11.99 -0.89
C GLY A 40 19.00 10.52 -0.66
N LEU A 41 19.41 9.97 0.47
CA LEU A 41 19.09 8.60 0.87
C LEU A 41 17.58 8.42 1.08
N THR A 42 16.92 9.35 1.74
CA THR A 42 15.48 9.28 1.98
C THR A 42 14.68 9.35 0.68
N ILE A 43 15.05 10.25 -0.25
CA ILE A 43 14.43 10.34 -1.57
C ILE A 43 14.59 9.01 -2.33
N ARG A 44 15.77 8.40 -2.32
CA ARG A 44 16.02 7.09 -2.94
C ARG A 44 15.16 6.00 -2.31
N ARG A 45 15.06 5.95 -0.98
CA ARG A 45 14.22 4.99 -0.25
C ARG A 45 12.74 5.13 -0.64
N VAL A 46 12.23 6.33 -0.68
CA VAL A 46 10.86 6.62 -1.15
C VAL A 46 10.66 6.18 -2.60
N HIS A 47 11.63 6.49 -3.47
CA HIS A 47 11.60 6.07 -4.87
C HIS A 47 11.60 4.54 -5.03
N ASN A 48 12.40 3.82 -4.24
CA ASN A 48 12.43 2.36 -4.25
C ASN A 48 11.10 1.75 -3.81
N VAL A 49 10.48 2.28 -2.75
CA VAL A 49 9.15 1.85 -2.32
C VAL A 49 8.12 2.07 -3.43
N ARG A 50 8.10 3.26 -4.03
CA ARG A 50 7.20 3.58 -5.14
C ARG A 50 7.40 2.63 -6.33
N THR A 51 8.65 2.38 -6.70
CA THR A 51 9.00 1.45 -7.79
C THR A 51 8.57 0.03 -7.47
N ALA A 52 8.72 -0.41 -6.22
CA ALA A 52 8.27 -1.72 -5.78
C ALA A 52 6.75 -1.88 -5.92
N PHE A 53 5.96 -0.88 -5.54
CA PHE A 53 4.51 -0.89 -5.73
C PHE A 53 4.11 -0.92 -7.21
N ALA A 54 4.75 -0.12 -8.06
CA ALA A 54 4.47 -0.11 -9.49
C ALA A 54 4.75 -1.47 -10.16
N ARG A 55 5.84 -2.13 -9.77
CA ARG A 55 6.15 -3.49 -10.26
C ARG A 55 5.21 -4.55 -9.68
N ALA A 56 4.82 -4.42 -8.42
CA ALA A 56 3.90 -5.33 -7.75
C ALA A 56 2.53 -5.38 -8.43
N GLU A 57 2.01 -4.25 -8.89
CA GLU A 57 0.76 -4.17 -9.64
C GLU A 57 0.80 -5.06 -10.89
N TRP A 58 1.90 -5.00 -11.64
CA TRP A 58 2.09 -5.82 -12.83
C TRP A 58 2.23 -7.31 -12.50
N ILE A 59 3.02 -7.67 -11.48
CA ILE A 59 3.23 -9.04 -11.03
C ILE A 59 1.90 -9.66 -10.57
N ALA A 60 1.16 -8.97 -9.68
CA ALA A 60 -0.11 -9.45 -9.16
C ALA A 60 -1.16 -9.60 -10.27
N THR A 61 -1.19 -8.67 -11.24
CA THR A 61 -2.09 -8.76 -12.40
C THR A 61 -1.79 -10.01 -13.22
N GLY A 62 -0.53 -10.30 -13.48
CA GLY A 62 -0.11 -11.50 -14.23
C GLY A 62 -0.48 -12.79 -13.51
N SER A 63 -0.14 -12.90 -12.24
CA SER A 63 -0.42 -14.05 -11.39
C SER A 63 -1.92 -14.33 -11.26
N LEU A 64 -2.72 -13.32 -10.95
CA LEU A 64 -4.17 -13.49 -10.78
C LEU A 64 -4.88 -13.79 -12.10
N ARG A 65 -4.45 -13.21 -13.21
CA ARG A 65 -4.99 -13.59 -14.54
C ARG A 65 -4.75 -15.05 -14.85
N GLN A 66 -3.57 -15.57 -14.52
CA GLN A 66 -3.27 -16.99 -14.70
C GLN A 66 -4.11 -17.87 -13.77
N ARG A 67 -4.26 -17.46 -12.50
CA ARG A 67 -5.04 -18.19 -11.49
C ARG A 67 -6.53 -18.24 -11.81
N PHE A 68 -7.08 -17.17 -12.38
CA PHE A 68 -8.49 -17.02 -12.71
C PHE A 68 -8.78 -17.11 -14.21
N ALA A 69 -7.88 -17.72 -15.00
CA ALA A 69 -7.99 -17.79 -16.46
C ALA A 69 -9.31 -18.41 -16.95
N ASN A 70 -9.90 -19.31 -16.17
CA ASN A 70 -11.16 -19.98 -16.49
C ASN A 70 -12.42 -19.21 -16.07
N LEU A 71 -12.26 -18.03 -15.46
CA LEU A 71 -13.37 -17.21 -14.97
C LEU A 71 -13.44 -15.90 -15.76
N ASP A 72 -14.66 -15.45 -16.06
CA ASP A 72 -14.90 -14.15 -16.74
C ASP A 72 -14.66 -12.94 -15.79
N ILE A 73 -13.64 -13.04 -14.94
CA ILE A 73 -13.24 -11.98 -14.03
C ILE A 73 -12.02 -11.18 -14.53
N CYS A 74 -11.32 -11.73 -15.54
CA CYS A 74 -10.08 -11.12 -16.04
C CYS A 74 -10.25 -9.67 -16.51
N SER A 75 -11.44 -9.32 -16.99
CA SER A 75 -11.76 -7.96 -17.44
C SER A 75 -11.75 -6.91 -16.34
N ILE A 76 -12.01 -7.30 -15.09
CA ILE A 76 -12.08 -6.41 -13.93
C ILE A 76 -10.86 -6.54 -13.02
N LEU A 77 -10.07 -7.64 -13.11
CA LEU A 77 -8.91 -7.86 -12.25
C LEU A 77 -7.89 -6.74 -12.33
N THR A 78 -7.58 -6.25 -13.52
CA THR A 78 -6.61 -5.16 -13.71
C THR A 78 -7.03 -3.89 -13.00
N GLU A 79 -8.30 -3.51 -13.13
CA GLU A 79 -8.82 -2.32 -12.45
C GLU A 79 -8.86 -2.50 -10.94
N LEU A 80 -9.27 -3.69 -10.48
CA LEU A 80 -9.32 -4.02 -9.06
C LEU A 80 -7.92 -3.95 -8.44
N ILE A 81 -6.92 -4.53 -9.09
CA ILE A 81 -5.53 -4.49 -8.60
C ILE A 81 -5.00 -3.06 -8.61
N SER A 82 -5.31 -2.26 -9.64
CA SER A 82 -4.89 -0.87 -9.71
C SER A 82 -5.48 -0.06 -8.53
N VAL A 83 -6.74 -0.26 -8.19
CA VAL A 83 -7.38 0.36 -7.01
C VAL A 83 -6.68 -0.09 -5.73
N ILE A 84 -6.42 -1.40 -5.57
CA ILE A 84 -5.74 -1.95 -4.41
C ILE A 84 -4.34 -1.34 -4.27
N ASN A 85 -3.58 -1.30 -5.36
CA ASN A 85 -2.23 -0.73 -5.39
C ASN A 85 -2.24 0.75 -4.98
N GLN A 86 -3.16 1.55 -5.54
CA GLN A 86 -3.30 2.95 -5.16
C GLN A 86 -3.58 3.14 -3.67
N MET A 87 -4.52 2.38 -3.11
CA MET A 87 -4.87 2.48 -1.69
C MET A 87 -3.72 2.02 -0.79
N ALA A 88 -3.07 0.91 -1.12
CA ALA A 88 -1.93 0.41 -0.36
C ALA A 88 -0.73 1.37 -0.42
N MET A 89 -0.47 1.98 -1.57
CA MET A 89 0.60 2.97 -1.74
C MET A 89 0.35 4.25 -0.93
N ILE A 90 -0.90 4.72 -0.83
CA ILE A 90 -1.26 5.88 -0.01
C ILE A 90 -1.06 5.57 1.47
N VAL A 91 -1.50 4.40 1.92
CA VAL A 91 -1.29 3.98 3.31
C VAL A 91 0.20 3.84 3.61
N ALA A 92 0.97 3.25 2.70
CA ALA A 92 2.43 3.15 2.82
C ALA A 92 3.08 4.54 2.92
N GLY A 93 2.69 5.47 2.05
CA GLY A 93 3.17 6.86 2.09
C GLY A 93 2.81 7.57 3.39
N SER A 94 1.62 7.35 3.92
CA SER A 94 1.19 7.91 5.21
C SER A 94 2.01 7.35 6.38
N VAL A 95 2.34 6.06 6.35
CA VAL A 95 3.21 5.42 7.35
C VAL A 95 4.62 5.96 7.27
N LEU A 96 5.17 6.12 6.07
CA LEU A 96 6.51 6.68 5.86
C LEU A 96 6.56 8.15 6.31
N ALA A 97 5.57 8.96 5.94
CA ALA A 97 5.50 10.37 6.35
C ALA A 97 5.27 10.50 7.87
N GLY A 98 4.40 9.69 8.47
CA GLY A 98 4.13 9.70 9.91
C GLY A 98 5.30 9.17 10.74
N GLY A 99 6.04 8.19 10.25
CA GLY A 99 7.26 7.68 10.88
C GLY A 99 8.39 8.68 10.91
N VAL A 100 8.49 9.54 9.90
CA VAL A 100 9.46 10.64 9.86
C VAL A 100 9.10 11.77 10.84
N ILE A 101 7.80 11.98 11.11
CA ILE A 101 7.31 13.10 11.93
C ILE A 101 7.13 12.71 13.41
N GLY A 102 6.71 11.50 13.70
CA GLY A 102 6.12 11.19 15.02
C GLY A 102 6.86 10.19 15.90
N ALA A 103 7.64 9.28 15.37
CA ALA A 103 8.29 8.21 16.14
C ALA A 103 9.69 7.85 15.64
N GLY A 104 10.26 8.69 14.81
CA GLY A 104 11.57 8.44 14.24
C GLY A 104 11.64 7.13 13.44
N VAL A 105 12.69 6.97 12.72
CA VAL A 105 13.10 5.76 11.99
C VAL A 105 13.05 4.47 12.87
N GLY A 106 12.76 4.60 14.15
CA GLY A 106 12.63 3.53 15.14
C GLY A 106 11.50 2.53 14.90
N ALA A 107 10.44 2.88 14.20
CA ALA A 107 9.38 1.92 13.85
C ALA A 107 9.88 0.90 12.80
N PHE A 108 10.78 1.32 11.90
CA PHE A 108 11.39 0.45 10.89
C PHE A 108 12.85 0.08 11.20
N GLY A 109 13.49 0.82 12.12
CA GLY A 109 14.93 0.68 12.43
C GLY A 109 15.27 -0.08 13.73
N GLY A 110 14.29 -0.62 14.46
CA GLY A 110 14.56 -1.39 15.69
C GLY A 110 14.90 -0.53 16.92
N GLY A 111 14.55 0.75 16.93
CA GLY A 111 14.71 1.63 18.11
C GLY A 111 13.69 1.34 19.23
N ALA A 112 13.92 1.91 20.43
CA ALA A 112 13.19 1.65 21.68
C ALA A 112 11.67 2.01 21.69
N GLY A 113 11.10 2.36 20.53
CA GLY A 113 9.68 2.63 20.32
C GLY A 113 9.03 1.73 19.24
N ALA A 114 9.70 0.64 18.82
CA ALA A 114 9.17 -0.25 17.81
C ALA A 114 7.85 -0.90 18.27
N ILE A 115 6.76 -0.56 17.57
CA ILE A 115 5.51 -1.32 17.69
C ILE A 115 5.83 -2.75 17.21
N PRO A 116 5.43 -3.79 17.95
CA PRO A 116 5.63 -5.17 17.49
C PRO A 116 5.13 -5.34 16.05
N ILE A 117 5.93 -5.92 15.18
CA ILE A 117 5.66 -6.06 13.73
C ILE A 117 4.26 -6.64 13.49
N GLY A 118 3.80 -7.57 14.32
CA GLY A 118 2.45 -8.14 14.22
C GLY A 118 1.33 -7.13 14.45
N MET A 119 1.49 -6.17 15.36
CA MET A 119 0.49 -5.11 15.60
C MET A 119 0.52 -4.05 14.49
N ALA A 120 1.71 -3.70 14.00
CA ALA A 120 1.86 -2.78 12.89
C ALA A 120 1.27 -3.37 11.59
N GLY A 121 1.48 -4.67 11.35
CA GLY A 121 0.88 -5.39 10.22
C GLY A 121 -0.64 -5.42 10.28
N ALA A 122 -1.21 -5.72 11.44
CA ALA A 122 -2.67 -5.72 11.62
C ALA A 122 -3.28 -4.32 11.40
N ALA A 123 -2.65 -3.28 11.93
CA ALA A 123 -3.09 -1.89 11.75
C ALA A 123 -3.01 -1.46 10.28
N MET A 124 -1.92 -1.77 9.59
CA MET A 124 -1.76 -1.48 8.16
C MET A 124 -2.78 -2.26 7.33
N GLY A 125 -2.94 -3.55 7.58
CA GLY A 125 -3.93 -4.39 6.89
C GLY A 125 -5.34 -3.85 7.07
N LEU A 126 -5.73 -3.47 8.29
CA LEU A 126 -7.03 -2.87 8.58
C LEU A 126 -7.23 -1.56 7.81
N GLN A 127 -6.24 -0.68 7.80
CA GLN A 127 -6.34 0.61 7.13
C GLN A 127 -6.44 0.46 5.61
N VAL A 128 -5.58 -0.33 4.99
CA VAL A 128 -5.65 -0.62 3.55
C VAL A 128 -7.01 -1.22 3.18
N SER A 129 -7.47 -2.20 3.94
CA SER A 129 -8.72 -2.90 3.65
C SER A 129 -9.94 -2.02 3.83
N SER A 130 -9.99 -1.19 4.88
CA SER A 130 -11.12 -0.27 5.09
C SER A 130 -11.23 0.76 3.96
N TRP A 131 -10.12 1.22 3.43
CA TRP A 131 -10.10 2.14 2.29
C TRP A 131 -10.54 1.44 1.00
N ILE A 132 -10.05 0.22 0.74
CA ILE A 132 -10.45 -0.58 -0.42
C ILE A 132 -11.95 -0.86 -0.38
N LEU A 133 -12.48 -1.34 0.75
CA LEU A 133 -13.90 -1.63 0.90
C LEU A 133 -14.75 -0.37 0.74
N GLY A 134 -14.33 0.76 1.31
CA GLY A 134 -15.03 2.04 1.17
C GLY A 134 -15.05 2.55 -0.26
N VAL A 135 -13.93 2.48 -0.96
CA VAL A 135 -13.78 2.96 -2.36
C VAL A 135 -14.55 2.07 -3.35
N LEU A 136 -14.63 0.77 -3.07
CA LEU A 136 -15.38 -0.19 -3.87
C LEU A 136 -16.87 -0.27 -3.51
N GLY A 137 -17.30 0.35 -2.41
CA GLY A 137 -18.69 0.27 -1.93
C GLY A 137 -19.02 -1.08 -1.31
N LEU A 138 -18.08 -1.70 -0.65
CA LEU A 138 -18.16 -3.06 -0.10
C LEU A 138 -18.13 -3.09 1.43
N VAL A 139 -18.54 -2.00 2.09
CA VAL A 139 -18.53 -1.90 3.56
C VAL A 139 -19.40 -2.98 4.21
N SER A 140 -20.49 -3.39 3.56
CA SER A 140 -21.40 -4.42 4.03
C SER A 140 -20.77 -5.81 4.17
N ILE A 141 -19.64 -6.08 3.51
CA ILE A 141 -18.92 -7.36 3.63
C ILE A 141 -17.69 -7.27 4.55
N ALA A 142 -17.48 -6.17 5.25
CA ALA A 142 -16.28 -5.94 6.05
C ALA A 142 -16.05 -7.03 7.11
N GLU A 143 -17.12 -7.60 7.72
CA GLU A 143 -17.02 -8.65 8.71
C GLU A 143 -16.34 -9.94 8.19
N PHE A 144 -16.49 -10.23 6.88
CA PHE A 144 -15.90 -11.42 6.25
C PHE A 144 -14.46 -11.20 5.82
N PHE A 145 -13.96 -9.95 5.93
CA PHE A 145 -12.63 -9.57 5.49
C PHE A 145 -11.58 -9.59 6.62
N VAL A 146 -12.03 -9.67 7.88
CA VAL A 146 -11.18 -9.43 9.06
C VAL A 146 -10.06 -10.46 9.22
N GLU A 147 -10.32 -11.74 8.95
CA GLU A 147 -9.39 -12.83 9.23
C GLU A 147 -8.06 -12.74 8.45
N GLY A 148 -8.07 -12.13 7.26
CA GLY A 148 -6.87 -11.98 6.41
C GLY A 148 -6.04 -10.74 6.69
N LEU A 149 -6.52 -9.79 7.49
CA LEU A 149 -5.89 -8.48 7.66
C LEU A 149 -4.45 -8.53 8.17
N PRO A 150 -4.10 -9.35 9.19
CA PRO A 150 -2.72 -9.40 9.67
C PRO A 150 -1.74 -9.90 8.60
N ARG A 151 -2.17 -10.87 7.78
CA ARG A 151 -1.37 -11.42 6.69
C ARG A 151 -1.15 -10.42 5.57
N ILE A 152 -2.21 -9.73 5.14
CA ILE A 152 -2.13 -8.64 4.15
C ILE A 152 -1.16 -7.56 4.63
N GLY A 153 -1.33 -7.09 5.86
CA GLY A 153 -0.46 -6.07 6.43
C GLY A 153 0.99 -6.52 6.56
N GLY A 154 1.22 -7.79 6.89
CA GLY A 154 2.55 -8.41 6.93
C GLY A 154 3.25 -8.31 5.57
N TYR A 155 2.59 -8.74 4.49
CA TYR A 155 3.16 -8.66 3.14
C TYR A 155 3.53 -7.23 2.73
N TYR A 156 2.68 -6.25 3.02
CA TYR A 156 2.98 -4.85 2.70
C TYR A 156 4.14 -4.31 3.54
N LEU A 157 4.15 -4.58 4.85
CA LEU A 157 5.23 -4.13 5.72
C LEU A 157 6.57 -4.73 5.34
N ASP A 158 6.61 -6.03 5.05
CA ASP A 158 7.82 -6.71 4.62
C ASP A 158 8.35 -6.12 3.31
N GLY A 159 7.46 -5.93 2.32
CA GLY A 159 7.82 -5.32 1.05
C GLY A 159 8.34 -3.88 1.21
N ILE A 160 7.65 -3.04 1.97
CA ILE A 160 8.08 -1.67 2.25
C ILE A 160 9.44 -1.67 2.98
N ASN A 161 9.61 -2.52 3.98
CA ASN A 161 10.84 -2.60 4.76
C ASN A 161 12.04 -3.06 3.90
N ILE A 162 11.83 -4.06 3.02
CA ILE A 162 12.86 -4.52 2.08
C ILE A 162 13.25 -3.38 1.11
N ALA A 163 12.27 -2.69 0.51
CA ALA A 163 12.53 -1.59 -0.41
C ALA A 163 13.24 -0.42 0.29
N TRP A 164 12.85 -0.11 1.52
CA TRP A 164 13.43 0.97 2.31
C TRP A 164 14.87 0.70 2.72
N ARG A 165 15.16 -0.51 3.21
CA ARG A 165 16.51 -0.92 3.65
C ARG A 165 17.45 -1.25 2.51
N GLY A 166 16.93 -1.51 1.33
CA GLY A 166 17.74 -1.82 0.15
C GLY A 166 18.58 -0.65 -0.36
N SER A 167 18.26 0.57 0.03
CA SER A 167 19.16 1.73 -0.15
C SER A 167 20.10 1.81 1.04
N GLN A 168 21.31 1.33 0.87
CA GLN A 168 22.41 1.47 1.82
C GLN A 168 23.34 2.59 1.32
N GLY A 169 23.16 3.79 1.84
CA GLY A 169 24.19 4.81 1.78
C GLY A 169 25.05 4.68 3.03
N ASP A 170 26.35 4.61 2.92
CA ASP A 170 27.21 4.86 4.06
C ASP A 170 26.94 6.29 4.54
N GLU A 171 26.47 6.41 5.76
CA GLU A 171 26.26 7.70 6.40
C GLU A 171 27.60 8.42 6.40
N GLY A 172 27.78 9.35 5.45
CA GLY A 172 28.87 10.32 5.44
C GLY A 172 29.93 10.21 4.33
N LEU A 173 30.12 9.13 3.62
CA LEU A 173 31.24 9.00 2.67
C LEU A 173 30.87 8.58 1.23
N ASP A 174 29.72 7.99 1.00
CA ASP A 174 29.26 7.61 -0.34
C ASP A 174 27.78 7.91 -0.55
N PRO A 175 27.42 9.14 -0.98
CA PRO A 175 26.02 9.49 -1.30
C PRO A 175 25.47 8.67 -2.47
N TYR A 176 26.31 7.92 -3.18
CA TYR A 176 25.96 7.01 -4.28
C TYR A 176 26.07 5.54 -3.87
N GLY A 177 26.08 5.25 -2.56
CA GLY A 177 26.17 3.91 -2.01
C GLY A 177 25.29 2.91 -2.77
N ARG A 178 25.84 1.75 -3.07
CA ARG A 178 25.19 0.75 -3.92
C ARG A 178 23.89 0.29 -3.30
N ASP A 179 22.79 0.62 -3.98
CA ASP A 179 21.50 -0.01 -3.70
C ASP A 179 21.64 -1.53 -3.87
N GLU A 180 21.05 -2.30 -2.96
CA GLU A 180 20.97 -3.74 -3.14
C GLU A 180 20.16 -4.05 -4.42
N PRO A 181 20.78 -4.57 -5.49
CA PRO A 181 20.16 -4.59 -6.83
C PRO A 181 18.85 -5.39 -6.88
N PHE A 182 18.65 -6.34 -5.96
CA PHE A 182 17.47 -7.19 -5.90
C PHE A 182 16.45 -6.78 -4.82
N ALA A 183 16.73 -5.74 -4.04
CA ALA A 183 15.82 -5.32 -2.96
C ALA A 183 14.45 -4.90 -3.51
N VAL A 184 14.42 -4.09 -4.56
CA VAL A 184 13.18 -3.65 -5.20
C VAL A 184 12.40 -4.83 -5.79
N ASP A 185 13.07 -5.81 -6.39
CA ASP A 185 12.41 -6.98 -6.98
C ASP A 185 11.81 -7.88 -5.89
N ARG A 186 12.54 -8.15 -4.80
CA ARG A 186 12.00 -8.89 -3.64
C ARG A 186 10.83 -8.14 -2.99
N ALA A 187 10.98 -6.84 -2.78
CA ALA A 187 9.93 -5.99 -2.25
C ALA A 187 8.67 -6.05 -3.12
N SER A 188 8.83 -5.98 -4.45
CA SER A 188 7.73 -6.08 -5.39
C SER A 188 6.98 -7.40 -5.28
N GLN A 189 7.68 -8.51 -5.06
CA GLN A 189 7.06 -9.83 -4.87
C GLN A 189 6.23 -9.88 -3.58
N HIS A 190 6.73 -9.38 -2.46
CA HIS A 190 5.97 -9.31 -1.21
C HIS A 190 4.72 -8.43 -1.35
N ILE A 191 4.85 -7.24 -1.94
CA ILE A 191 3.72 -6.35 -2.16
C ILE A 191 2.70 -6.99 -3.11
N ALA A 192 3.14 -7.68 -4.16
CA ALA A 192 2.26 -8.41 -5.08
C ALA A 192 1.48 -9.51 -4.37
N GLN A 193 2.12 -10.27 -3.47
CA GLN A 193 1.43 -11.24 -2.62
C GLN A 193 0.35 -10.57 -1.76
N GLY A 194 0.63 -9.38 -1.21
CA GLY A 194 -0.36 -8.57 -0.51
C GLY A 194 -1.56 -8.22 -1.39
N HIS A 195 -1.33 -7.79 -2.63
CA HIS A 195 -2.41 -7.50 -3.58
C HIS A 195 -3.22 -8.74 -3.95
N GLU A 196 -2.56 -9.87 -4.20
CA GLU A 196 -3.22 -11.14 -4.49
C GLU A 196 -4.12 -11.58 -3.33
N GLU A 197 -3.62 -11.48 -2.11
CA GLU A 197 -4.36 -11.86 -0.91
C GLU A 197 -5.61 -10.99 -0.72
N VAL A 198 -5.48 -9.67 -0.95
CA VAL A 198 -6.64 -8.74 -0.91
C VAL A 198 -7.70 -9.16 -1.92
N VAL A 199 -7.32 -9.49 -3.16
CA VAL A 199 -8.29 -9.92 -4.20
C VAL A 199 -8.97 -11.23 -3.80
N ILE A 200 -8.21 -12.20 -3.31
CA ILE A 200 -8.75 -13.51 -2.91
C ILE A 200 -9.74 -13.36 -1.75
N LEU A 201 -9.36 -12.58 -0.74
CA LEU A 201 -10.23 -12.31 0.40
C LEU A 201 -11.48 -11.54 0.00
N LEU A 202 -11.35 -10.56 -0.91
CA LEU A 202 -12.47 -9.78 -1.41
C LEU A 202 -13.50 -10.66 -2.11
N LEU A 203 -13.04 -11.50 -3.03
CA LEU A 203 -13.91 -12.45 -3.74
C LEU A 203 -14.53 -13.46 -2.78
N GLY A 204 -13.75 -13.99 -1.84
CA GLY A 204 -14.22 -14.90 -0.80
C GLY A 204 -15.28 -14.26 0.10
N ALA A 205 -15.07 -13.01 0.50
CA ALA A 205 -16.02 -12.26 1.33
C ALA A 205 -17.34 -12.00 0.58
N ILE A 206 -17.29 -11.66 -0.72
CA ILE A 206 -18.49 -11.53 -1.57
C ILE A 206 -19.26 -12.86 -1.59
N VAL A 207 -18.58 -13.97 -1.85
CA VAL A 207 -19.20 -15.28 -1.89
C VAL A 207 -19.80 -15.63 -0.52
N ALA A 208 -19.08 -15.42 0.57
CA ALA A 208 -19.56 -15.68 1.94
C ALA A 208 -20.80 -14.84 2.27
N TYR A 209 -20.83 -13.57 1.92
CA TYR A 209 -21.97 -12.69 2.10
C TYR A 209 -23.21 -13.19 1.37
N LEU A 210 -23.07 -13.63 0.12
CA LEU A 210 -24.16 -14.12 -0.70
C LEU A 210 -24.68 -15.50 -0.23
N THR A 211 -23.79 -16.40 0.20
CA THR A 211 -24.16 -17.77 0.56
C THR A 211 -24.73 -17.90 1.98
N ARG A 212 -24.32 -17.02 2.91
CA ARG A 212 -24.83 -17.05 4.30
C ARG A 212 -26.22 -16.43 4.47
N GLY A 213 -26.89 -16.09 3.37
CA GLY A 213 -28.29 -15.61 3.39
C GLY A 213 -28.50 -14.22 3.98
N ARG A 214 -27.42 -13.48 4.23
CA ARG A 214 -27.46 -12.11 4.77
C ARG A 214 -27.51 -11.03 3.69
N GLY A 215 -27.23 -11.39 2.42
CA GLY A 215 -27.09 -10.44 1.35
C GLY A 215 -27.81 -10.84 0.06
N ASN A 216 -28.20 -9.81 -0.66
CA ASN A 216 -28.75 -9.91 -2.00
C ASN A 216 -27.70 -9.34 -2.98
N ALA A 217 -27.35 -10.13 -4.00
CA ALA A 217 -26.37 -9.72 -5.03
C ALA A 217 -26.74 -8.37 -5.68
N GLN A 218 -28.04 -8.12 -5.89
CA GLN A 218 -28.52 -6.86 -6.47
C GLN A 218 -28.29 -5.66 -5.53
N VAL A 219 -28.46 -5.84 -4.22
CA VAL A 219 -28.21 -4.78 -3.24
C VAL A 219 -26.71 -4.46 -3.21
N LEU A 220 -25.86 -5.49 -3.07
CA LEU A 220 -24.41 -5.32 -3.06
C LEU A 220 -23.90 -4.69 -4.37
N ALA A 221 -24.41 -5.13 -5.52
CA ALA A 221 -24.04 -4.56 -6.80
C ALA A 221 -24.43 -3.08 -6.93
N ARG A 222 -25.58 -2.65 -6.37
CA ARG A 222 -26.00 -1.24 -6.34
C ARG A 222 -25.10 -0.40 -5.43
N GLU A 223 -24.71 -0.92 -4.26
CA GLU A 223 -23.76 -0.25 -3.37
C GLU A 223 -22.42 -0.02 -4.09
N MET A 224 -21.92 -1.04 -4.79
CA MET A 224 -20.71 -0.96 -5.60
C MET A 224 -20.85 0.04 -6.75
N GLN A 225 -21.98 0.01 -7.48
CA GLN A 225 -22.23 0.95 -8.59
C GLN A 225 -22.33 2.41 -8.14
N ALA A 226 -22.76 2.66 -6.91
CA ALA A 226 -22.81 3.99 -6.32
C ALA A 226 -21.45 4.47 -5.80
N SER A 227 -20.46 3.60 -5.75
CA SER A 227 -19.12 3.92 -5.22
C SER A 227 -18.19 4.48 -6.30
N ALA A 228 -17.09 5.09 -5.85
CA ALA A 228 -16.16 5.78 -6.74
C ALA A 228 -15.45 4.84 -7.76
N LYS A 229 -15.15 3.60 -7.37
CA LYS A 229 -14.38 2.63 -8.18
C LYS A 229 -15.01 1.23 -8.27
N GLY A 230 -16.17 1.01 -7.66
CA GLY A 230 -16.85 -0.28 -7.67
C GLY A 230 -17.80 -0.51 -8.84
N ALA A 231 -18.05 0.48 -9.67
CA ALA A 231 -19.10 0.44 -10.69
C ALA A 231 -18.96 -0.75 -11.65
N ARG A 232 -17.74 -1.02 -12.14
CA ARG A 232 -17.48 -2.13 -13.07
C ARG A 232 -17.60 -3.49 -12.38
N LEU A 233 -17.11 -3.60 -11.13
CA LEU A 233 -17.24 -4.81 -10.33
C LEU A 233 -18.73 -5.09 -10.05
N GLY A 234 -19.51 -4.07 -9.69
CA GLY A 234 -20.96 -4.20 -9.51
C GLY A 234 -21.71 -4.62 -10.78
N GLN A 235 -21.32 -4.10 -11.94
CA GLN A 235 -21.86 -4.54 -13.23
C GLN A 235 -21.50 -5.99 -13.55
N TRP A 236 -20.26 -6.40 -13.24
CA TRP A 236 -19.83 -7.77 -13.43
C TRP A 236 -20.62 -8.75 -12.56
N MET A 237 -20.93 -8.39 -11.32
CA MET A 237 -21.70 -9.24 -10.39
C MET A 237 -23.14 -9.50 -10.86
N LEU A 238 -23.70 -8.67 -11.73
CA LEU A 238 -25.08 -8.80 -12.22
C LEU A 238 -25.18 -9.58 -13.53
N LYS A 239 -24.06 -9.97 -14.13
CA LYS A 239 -24.01 -10.84 -15.32
C LYS A 239 -24.10 -12.30 -14.95
#